data_ba6a8de51cbcb5ae6e273b82728b752c
#
_entry.id   ba6a8de51cbcb5ae6e273b82728b752c
#
_cell.length_a   1.000
_cell.length_b   1.000
_cell.length_c   1.000
_cell.angle_alpha   90.00
_cell.angle_beta   90.00
_cell.angle_gamma   90.00
#
_symmetry.space_group_name_H-M   'P 1'
#
loop_
_entity.id
_entity.type
_entity.pdbx_description
1 polymer ?
#
loop_
_entity_poly.entity_id
_entity_poly.type
_entity_poly.pdbx_seq_one_letter_code
_entity_poly.pdbx_strand_id
1 'polypeptide(L)'
;MTGEGEGVLNLISRKDLVNAAYLSYNVIHSKNSGVIMHKKITVVGAGNVGTTTAQLIAEKNLADVVLIDVVEGIPQGKALDIQEACPLWHSSARVTGTNNYEDSANSDIVVITAGLARKPGMSRDDLLNANANIIKEIAEKIAHACPKAIVIVVTNPMDAMAHLTQKVTTFPFHRIIGMGGVLDSARMRIFIALELGVSPRDVQAIVLGGHGDLMVPLPRFTTIGGKNIADILPASKIEKIIERTKNGGAEIVGLLKTGSAYYAPAASVVEMIETIFGFKNDLLPCSVYINGEYGVKGVYSGVPVELSSRGVEKVIELELTEDEKQAFIKSAEAVRELVKKLEI
;
A
#
# COMPACT_ATOMS: atom_id res chain seq x y z
N MET A 1 -78.86 17.43 20.78
CA MET A 1 -78.65 16.49 19.70
C MET A 1 -77.13 16.42 19.48
N THR A 2 -76.63 15.32 19.81
CA THR A 2 -75.28 14.87 19.92
C THR A 2 -74.76 14.60 18.51
N GLY A 3 -73.56 15.01 18.22
CA GLY A 3 -72.79 14.67 17.01
C GLY A 3 -71.38 14.23 17.39
N GLU A 4 -71.23 12.93 17.50
CA GLU A 4 -69.92 12.25 17.70
C GLU A 4 -69.08 12.38 16.46
N GLY A 5 -67.91 12.89 16.59
CA GLY A 5 -66.84 12.86 15.59
C GLY A 5 -65.73 11.92 16.08
N GLU A 6 -65.87 10.62 15.84
CA GLU A 6 -64.80 9.64 16.02
C GLU A 6 -63.73 9.86 14.96
N GLY A 7 -62.58 10.41 15.40
CA GLY A 7 -61.36 10.44 14.60
C GLY A 7 -60.77 9.04 14.52
N VAL A 8 -60.85 8.41 13.36
CA VAL A 8 -60.17 7.15 13.04
C VAL A 8 -58.65 7.42 12.99
N LEU A 9 -57.97 7.18 14.09
CA LEU A 9 -56.52 7.06 14.11
C LEU A 9 -56.16 5.78 13.35
N ASN A 10 -55.77 5.92 12.08
CA ASN A 10 -55.15 4.85 11.32
C ASN A 10 -53.87 4.43 12.01
N LEU A 11 -53.91 3.35 12.76
CA LEU A 11 -52.75 2.67 13.36
C LEU A 11 -51.91 2.09 12.25
N ILE A 12 -50.86 2.83 11.84
CA ILE A 12 -49.80 2.33 10.96
C ILE A 12 -49.24 1.08 11.62
N SER A 13 -49.27 -0.06 10.94
CA SER A 13 -48.79 -1.30 11.52
C SER A 13 -47.25 -1.22 11.73
N ARG A 14 -46.76 -1.92 12.75
CA ARG A 14 -45.31 -2.00 13.04
C ARG A 14 -44.52 -2.49 11.81
N LYS A 15 -45.17 -3.29 10.96
CA LYS A 15 -44.61 -3.80 9.70
C LYS A 15 -44.50 -2.68 8.65
N ASP A 16 -45.46 -1.76 8.60
CA ASP A 16 -45.42 -0.63 7.65
C ASP A 16 -44.38 0.40 8.07
N LEU A 17 -44.18 0.61 9.37
CA LEU A 17 -43.12 1.45 9.93
C LEU A 17 -41.70 0.87 9.59
N VAL A 18 -41.52 -0.44 9.75
CA VAL A 18 -40.26 -1.12 9.39
C VAL A 18 -40.01 -1.05 7.89
N ASN A 19 -41.03 -1.29 7.07
CA ASN A 19 -40.92 -1.18 5.62
C ASN A 19 -40.65 0.26 5.16
N ALA A 20 -41.30 1.25 5.79
CA ALA A 20 -41.05 2.67 5.48
C ALA A 20 -39.63 3.09 5.90
N ALA A 21 -39.15 2.63 7.07
CA ALA A 21 -37.78 2.87 7.51
C ALA A 21 -36.75 2.21 6.60
N TYR A 22 -36.99 0.97 6.16
CA TYR A 22 -36.15 0.25 5.20
C TYR A 22 -36.10 0.93 3.83
N LEU A 23 -37.25 1.39 3.34
CA LEU A 23 -37.35 2.11 2.06
C LEU A 23 -36.72 3.49 2.14
N SER A 24 -36.94 4.23 3.24
CA SER A 24 -36.30 5.55 3.44
C SER A 24 -34.79 5.45 3.61
N TYR A 25 -34.28 4.43 4.32
CA TYR A 25 -32.86 4.14 4.41
C TYR A 25 -32.23 3.92 3.02
N ASN A 26 -32.87 3.08 2.19
CA ASN A 26 -32.39 2.80 0.83
C ASN A 26 -32.49 4.02 -0.11
N VAL A 27 -33.51 4.87 0.03
CA VAL A 27 -33.66 6.10 -0.77
C VAL A 27 -32.63 7.17 -0.40
N ILE A 28 -32.27 7.30 0.89
CA ILE A 28 -31.24 8.25 1.34
C ILE A 28 -29.85 7.84 0.79
N HIS A 29 -29.58 6.54 0.72
CA HIS A 29 -28.30 6.02 0.24
C HIS A 29 -28.22 5.89 -1.30
N SER A 30 -29.36 5.91 -2.02
CA SER A 30 -29.39 5.83 -3.50
C SER A 30 -29.27 7.18 -4.22
N LYS A 31 -29.32 8.32 -3.53
CA LYS A 31 -29.34 9.66 -4.17
C LYS A 31 -28.00 10.16 -4.71
N ASN A 32 -26.94 9.35 -4.68
CA ASN A 32 -25.65 9.69 -5.28
C ASN A 32 -25.32 8.89 -6.54
N SER A 33 -26.32 8.49 -7.33
CA SER A 33 -26.11 7.85 -8.63
C SER A 33 -25.96 8.85 -9.79
N GLY A 34 -25.05 9.81 -9.66
CA GLY A 34 -24.32 10.29 -10.83
C GLY A 34 -23.47 9.12 -11.32
N VAL A 35 -23.24 8.97 -12.61
CA VAL A 35 -22.29 8.00 -13.16
C VAL A 35 -20.92 8.38 -12.59
N ILE A 36 -20.60 7.83 -11.41
CA ILE A 36 -19.26 7.89 -10.84
C ILE A 36 -18.47 6.98 -11.77
N MET A 37 -17.59 7.56 -12.58
CA MET A 37 -16.57 6.76 -13.24
C MET A 37 -15.75 6.14 -12.11
N HIS A 38 -16.04 4.88 -11.80
CA HIS A 38 -15.32 4.15 -10.78
C HIS A 38 -13.85 4.07 -11.22
N LYS A 39 -12.96 4.54 -10.35
CA LYS A 39 -11.53 4.27 -10.50
C LYS A 39 -11.32 2.77 -10.58
N LYS A 40 -10.33 2.34 -11.34
CA LYS A 40 -10.01 0.93 -11.52
C LYS A 40 -8.61 0.64 -11.06
N ILE A 41 -8.46 -0.36 -10.22
CA ILE A 41 -7.17 -0.82 -9.71
C ILE A 41 -6.98 -2.28 -10.07
N THR A 42 -5.84 -2.59 -10.68
CA THR A 42 -5.41 -3.97 -10.88
C THR A 42 -4.41 -4.36 -9.80
N VAL A 43 -4.62 -5.50 -9.17
CA VAL A 43 -3.70 -6.14 -8.23
C VAL A 43 -3.17 -7.41 -8.87
N VAL A 44 -1.85 -7.45 -9.14
CA VAL A 44 -1.17 -8.60 -9.74
C VAL A 44 -0.51 -9.43 -8.63
N GLY A 45 -0.95 -10.66 -8.49
CA GLY A 45 -0.62 -11.59 -7.43
C GLY A 45 -1.77 -11.75 -6.44
N ALA A 46 -2.48 -12.88 -6.49
CA ALA A 46 -3.57 -13.22 -5.56
C ALA A 46 -3.06 -13.97 -4.31
N GLY A 47 -1.81 -13.71 -3.89
CA GLY A 47 -1.28 -14.14 -2.61
C GLY A 47 -1.90 -13.37 -1.43
N ASN A 48 -1.37 -13.56 -0.22
CA ASN A 48 -1.92 -12.92 0.98
C ASN A 48 -1.90 -11.38 0.89
N VAL A 49 -0.78 -10.78 0.46
CA VAL A 49 -0.68 -9.32 0.34
C VAL A 49 -1.67 -8.79 -0.70
N GLY A 50 -1.68 -9.38 -1.91
CA GLY A 50 -2.55 -8.89 -2.99
C GLY A 50 -4.03 -9.06 -2.68
N THR A 51 -4.44 -10.20 -2.12
CA THR A 51 -5.83 -10.43 -1.72
C THR A 51 -6.28 -9.47 -0.62
N THR A 52 -5.44 -9.25 0.41
CA THR A 52 -5.74 -8.29 1.48
C THR A 52 -5.78 -6.85 0.93
N THR A 53 -4.91 -6.51 -0.03
CA THR A 53 -4.98 -5.21 -0.72
C THR A 53 -6.29 -5.04 -1.48
N ALA A 54 -6.69 -6.05 -2.26
CA ALA A 54 -7.96 -6.06 -3.01
C ALA A 54 -9.16 -5.92 -2.06
N GLN A 55 -9.17 -6.65 -0.95
CA GLN A 55 -10.18 -6.53 0.09
C GLN A 55 -10.27 -5.11 0.65
N LEU A 56 -9.16 -4.53 1.10
CA LEU A 56 -9.16 -3.19 1.70
C LEU A 56 -9.60 -2.10 0.71
N ILE A 57 -9.24 -2.22 -0.58
CA ILE A 57 -9.70 -1.30 -1.63
C ILE A 57 -11.22 -1.39 -1.77
N ALA A 58 -11.77 -2.60 -1.82
CA ALA A 58 -13.21 -2.86 -1.96
C ALA A 58 -13.97 -2.42 -0.70
N GLU A 59 -13.50 -2.80 0.49
CA GLU A 59 -14.10 -2.43 1.78
C GLU A 59 -14.20 -0.91 1.96
N LYS A 60 -13.14 -0.18 1.60
CA LYS A 60 -13.11 1.28 1.64
C LYS A 60 -13.83 1.94 0.45
N ASN A 61 -14.36 1.17 -0.48
CA ASN A 61 -15.03 1.66 -1.69
C ASN A 61 -14.19 2.66 -2.50
N LEU A 62 -12.89 2.38 -2.65
CA LEU A 62 -11.95 3.29 -3.31
C LEU A 62 -11.98 3.15 -4.83
N ALA A 63 -12.19 1.94 -5.35
CA ALA A 63 -12.16 1.62 -6.78
C ALA A 63 -12.76 0.24 -7.07
N ASP A 64 -13.07 -0.01 -8.34
CA ASP A 64 -13.25 -1.36 -8.86
C ASP A 64 -11.89 -2.10 -8.88
N VAL A 65 -11.87 -3.39 -8.58
CA VAL A 65 -10.65 -4.19 -8.46
C VAL A 65 -10.62 -5.32 -9.47
N VAL A 66 -9.49 -5.45 -10.17
CA VAL A 66 -9.15 -6.63 -10.96
C VAL A 66 -8.01 -7.36 -10.24
N LEU A 67 -8.26 -8.56 -9.75
CA LEU A 67 -7.26 -9.40 -9.09
C LEU A 67 -6.74 -10.43 -10.09
N ILE A 68 -5.45 -10.39 -10.38
CA ILE A 68 -4.79 -11.26 -11.35
C ILE A 68 -3.83 -12.24 -10.65
N ASP A 69 -3.85 -13.49 -11.08
CA ASP A 69 -2.84 -14.49 -10.71
C ASP A 69 -2.65 -15.47 -11.87
N VAL A 70 -1.50 -16.16 -11.87
CA VAL A 70 -1.20 -17.18 -12.88
C VAL A 70 -1.91 -18.51 -12.59
N VAL A 71 -2.29 -18.76 -11.34
CA VAL A 71 -2.96 -20.00 -10.92
C VAL A 71 -4.46 -19.87 -11.17
N GLU A 72 -4.97 -20.68 -12.10
CA GLU A 72 -6.39 -20.71 -12.44
C GLU A 72 -7.27 -21.03 -11.21
N GLY A 73 -8.41 -20.34 -11.10
CA GLY A 73 -9.36 -20.50 -10.00
C GLY A 73 -9.03 -19.69 -8.75
N ILE A 74 -7.75 -19.43 -8.47
CA ILE A 74 -7.33 -18.70 -7.25
C ILE A 74 -7.82 -17.24 -7.27
N PRO A 75 -7.53 -16.42 -8.28
CA PRO A 75 -8.01 -15.04 -8.27
C PRO A 75 -9.54 -14.97 -8.37
N GLN A 76 -10.18 -15.88 -9.14
CA GLN A 76 -11.62 -15.92 -9.29
C GLN A 76 -12.33 -16.22 -7.96
N GLY A 77 -11.89 -17.26 -7.25
CA GLY A 77 -12.47 -17.65 -5.96
C GLY A 77 -12.33 -16.55 -4.91
N LYS A 78 -11.13 -15.96 -4.79
CA LYS A 78 -10.86 -14.87 -3.83
C LYS A 78 -11.61 -13.59 -4.17
N ALA A 79 -11.70 -13.24 -5.44
CA ALA A 79 -12.46 -12.07 -5.88
C ALA A 79 -13.95 -12.24 -5.62
N LEU A 80 -14.50 -13.44 -5.84
CA LEU A 80 -15.90 -13.74 -5.54
C LEU A 80 -16.21 -13.61 -4.05
N ASP A 81 -15.38 -14.17 -3.18
CA ASP A 81 -15.52 -14.08 -1.72
C ASP A 81 -15.48 -12.61 -1.24
N ILE A 82 -14.54 -11.81 -1.76
CA ILE A 82 -14.49 -10.36 -1.48
C ILE A 82 -15.75 -9.66 -2.02
N GLN A 83 -16.21 -10.02 -3.22
CA GLN A 83 -17.41 -9.42 -3.83
C GLN A 83 -18.67 -9.72 -3.01
N GLU A 84 -18.79 -10.93 -2.43
CA GLU A 84 -19.89 -11.32 -1.54
C GLU A 84 -19.89 -10.52 -0.23
N ALA A 85 -18.72 -10.05 0.23
CA ALA A 85 -18.61 -9.21 1.41
C ALA A 85 -18.95 -7.73 1.16
N CYS A 86 -18.87 -7.24 -0.09
CA CYS A 86 -19.15 -5.83 -0.43
C CYS A 86 -20.52 -5.32 0.07
N PRO A 87 -21.64 -6.06 -0.03
CA PRO A 87 -22.92 -5.61 0.53
C PRO A 87 -22.88 -5.38 2.03
N LEU A 88 -22.08 -6.16 2.78
CA LEU A 88 -21.92 -6.03 4.23
C LEU A 88 -21.11 -4.79 4.62
N TRP A 89 -20.21 -4.37 3.75
CA TRP A 89 -19.40 -3.15 3.89
C TRP A 89 -20.08 -1.90 3.30
N HIS A 90 -21.29 -2.06 2.73
CA HIS A 90 -21.97 -0.99 1.98
C HIS A 90 -21.11 -0.44 0.84
N SER A 91 -20.30 -1.30 0.24
CA SER A 91 -19.43 -0.96 -0.89
C SER A 91 -20.11 -1.26 -2.21
N SER A 92 -19.93 -0.38 -3.19
CA SER A 92 -20.36 -0.55 -4.58
C SER A 92 -19.24 -1.02 -5.51
N ALA A 93 -18.04 -1.27 -4.97
CA ALA A 93 -16.89 -1.74 -5.72
C ALA A 93 -17.18 -3.09 -6.39
N ARG A 94 -16.73 -3.24 -7.63
CA ARG A 94 -16.73 -4.51 -8.35
C ARG A 94 -15.37 -5.17 -8.20
N VAL A 95 -15.37 -6.44 -7.83
CA VAL A 95 -14.14 -7.21 -7.66
C VAL A 95 -14.16 -8.39 -8.63
N THR A 96 -13.23 -8.42 -9.57
CA THR A 96 -13.13 -9.45 -10.60
C THR A 96 -11.80 -10.18 -10.48
N GLY A 97 -11.83 -11.49 -10.46
CA GLY A 97 -10.64 -12.34 -10.51
C GLY A 97 -10.43 -12.90 -11.91
N THR A 98 -9.20 -12.87 -12.39
CA THR A 98 -8.87 -13.32 -13.76
C THR A 98 -7.42 -13.82 -13.87
N ASN A 99 -7.16 -14.59 -14.92
CA ASN A 99 -5.81 -14.97 -15.36
C ASN A 99 -5.38 -14.19 -16.63
N ASN A 100 -6.27 -13.32 -17.14
CA ASN A 100 -6.04 -12.55 -18.36
C ASN A 100 -5.71 -11.08 -18.05
N TYR A 101 -4.58 -10.59 -18.55
CA TYR A 101 -4.15 -9.20 -18.36
C TYR A 101 -4.98 -8.18 -19.13
N GLU A 102 -5.69 -8.58 -20.20
CA GLU A 102 -6.60 -7.69 -20.94
C GLU A 102 -7.73 -7.15 -20.04
N ASP A 103 -8.14 -7.91 -19.04
CA ASP A 103 -9.15 -7.46 -18.07
C ASP A 103 -8.65 -6.29 -17.21
N SER A 104 -7.32 -6.08 -17.12
CA SER A 104 -6.71 -4.94 -16.45
C SER A 104 -6.74 -3.65 -17.25
N ALA A 105 -7.13 -3.70 -18.52
CA ALA A 105 -7.04 -2.56 -19.44
C ALA A 105 -7.62 -1.27 -18.85
N ASN A 106 -6.88 -0.18 -19.02
CA ASN A 106 -7.24 1.16 -18.51
C ASN A 106 -7.34 1.29 -16.98
N SER A 107 -6.64 0.45 -16.20
CA SER A 107 -6.52 0.67 -14.76
C SER A 107 -5.80 1.98 -14.46
N ASP A 108 -6.29 2.73 -13.46
CA ASP A 108 -5.64 3.96 -12.97
C ASP A 108 -4.36 3.62 -12.20
N ILE A 109 -4.40 2.53 -11.41
CA ILE A 109 -3.27 2.04 -10.62
C ILE A 109 -3.11 0.54 -10.86
N VAL A 110 -1.87 0.08 -10.97
CA VAL A 110 -1.51 -1.33 -10.92
C VAL A 110 -0.62 -1.60 -9.72
N VAL A 111 -0.99 -2.54 -8.88
CA VAL A 111 -0.22 -2.97 -7.72
C VAL A 111 0.42 -4.32 -8.01
N ILE A 112 1.75 -4.42 -7.98
CA ILE A 112 2.48 -5.66 -8.22
C ILE A 112 2.90 -6.27 -6.89
N THR A 113 2.21 -7.33 -6.48
CA THR A 113 2.54 -8.13 -5.29
C THR A 113 3.02 -9.54 -5.65
N ALA A 114 2.93 -9.91 -6.92
CA ALA A 114 3.36 -11.20 -7.42
C ALA A 114 4.87 -11.38 -7.29
N GLY A 115 5.29 -12.52 -6.80
CA GLY A 115 6.68 -12.87 -6.60
C GLY A 115 6.81 -14.03 -5.62
N LEU A 116 8.01 -14.59 -5.55
CA LEU A 116 8.34 -15.65 -4.61
C LEU A 116 8.79 -15.06 -3.28
N ALA A 117 8.30 -15.61 -2.18
CA ALA A 117 8.90 -15.41 -0.87
C ALA A 117 10.19 -16.24 -0.76
N ARG A 118 11.17 -15.73 -0.01
CA ARG A 118 12.42 -16.45 0.24
C ARG A 118 12.14 -17.79 0.93
N LYS A 119 12.61 -18.87 0.32
CA LYS A 119 12.49 -20.23 0.88
C LYS A 119 13.78 -20.61 1.63
N PRO A 120 13.73 -21.54 2.60
CA PRO A 120 14.93 -22.10 3.21
C PRO A 120 15.86 -22.65 2.14
N GLY A 121 17.17 -22.32 2.23
CA GLY A 121 18.18 -22.74 1.24
C GLY A 121 18.32 -21.84 0.02
N MET A 122 17.41 -20.91 -0.23
CA MET A 122 17.49 -19.95 -1.32
C MET A 122 18.43 -18.79 -0.97
N SER A 123 19.41 -18.53 -1.83
CA SER A 123 20.28 -17.36 -1.70
C SER A 123 19.53 -16.04 -1.97
N ARG A 124 20.14 -14.89 -1.64
CA ARG A 124 19.57 -13.58 -1.99
C ARG A 124 19.59 -13.37 -3.52
N ASP A 125 20.58 -13.86 -4.21
CA ASP A 125 20.72 -13.73 -5.65
C ASP A 125 19.73 -14.64 -6.40
N ASP A 126 19.46 -15.87 -5.90
CA ASP A 126 18.41 -16.73 -6.46
C ASP A 126 17.03 -16.07 -6.37
N LEU A 127 16.72 -15.45 -5.24
CA LEU A 127 15.46 -14.73 -5.06
C LEU A 127 15.37 -13.52 -5.98
N LEU A 128 16.45 -12.74 -6.10
CA LEU A 128 16.54 -11.59 -6.99
C LEU A 128 16.23 -12.00 -8.43
N ASN A 129 16.92 -13.03 -8.96
CA ASN A 129 16.77 -13.48 -10.33
C ASN A 129 15.37 -14.07 -10.60
N ALA A 130 14.86 -14.89 -9.67
CA ALA A 130 13.52 -15.45 -9.81
C ALA A 130 12.43 -14.37 -9.86
N ASN A 131 12.51 -13.38 -8.97
CA ASN A 131 11.55 -12.29 -8.96
C ASN A 131 11.76 -11.31 -10.12
N ALA A 132 12.98 -11.11 -10.60
CA ALA A 132 13.26 -10.31 -11.79
C ALA A 132 12.55 -10.86 -13.03
N ASN A 133 12.60 -12.18 -13.25
CA ASN A 133 11.90 -12.81 -14.37
C ASN A 133 10.38 -12.64 -14.27
N ILE A 134 9.81 -12.82 -13.07
CA ILE A 134 8.38 -12.60 -12.83
C ILE A 134 7.99 -11.14 -13.11
N ILE A 135 8.76 -10.18 -12.58
CA ILE A 135 8.50 -8.75 -12.76
C ILE A 135 8.62 -8.34 -14.22
N LYS A 136 9.61 -8.86 -14.96
CA LYS A 136 9.78 -8.56 -16.37
C LYS A 136 8.53 -8.95 -17.18
N GLU A 137 8.06 -10.18 -17.01
CA GLU A 137 6.84 -10.67 -17.67
C GLU A 137 5.61 -9.83 -17.33
N ILE A 138 5.43 -9.50 -16.05
CA ILE A 138 4.31 -8.65 -15.59
C ILE A 138 4.41 -7.25 -16.17
N ALA A 139 5.58 -6.64 -16.13
CA ALA A 139 5.82 -5.28 -16.60
C ALA A 139 5.54 -5.13 -18.11
N GLU A 140 5.94 -6.11 -18.93
CA GLU A 140 5.63 -6.15 -20.36
C GLU A 140 4.12 -6.17 -20.62
N LYS A 141 3.37 -7.02 -19.89
CA LYS A 141 1.90 -7.12 -20.00
C LYS A 141 1.20 -5.84 -19.53
N ILE A 142 1.66 -5.25 -18.43
CA ILE A 142 1.11 -3.99 -17.90
C ILE A 142 1.39 -2.84 -18.87
N ALA A 143 2.58 -2.76 -19.45
CA ALA A 143 2.92 -1.72 -20.42
C ALA A 143 1.96 -1.72 -21.62
N HIS A 144 1.49 -2.91 -22.03
CA HIS A 144 0.50 -3.04 -23.09
C HIS A 144 -0.93 -2.71 -22.65
N ALA A 145 -1.39 -3.34 -21.56
CA ALA A 145 -2.79 -3.25 -21.12
C ALA A 145 -3.13 -1.92 -20.40
N CYS A 146 -2.16 -1.36 -19.65
CA CYS A 146 -2.36 -0.20 -18.78
C CYS A 146 -1.32 0.91 -19.01
N PRO A 147 -1.14 1.45 -20.25
CA PRO A 147 -0.03 2.35 -20.59
C PRO A 147 -0.04 3.69 -19.84
N LYS A 148 -1.12 4.03 -19.17
CA LYS A 148 -1.26 5.28 -18.40
C LYS A 148 -1.26 5.07 -16.88
N ALA A 149 -1.22 3.83 -16.40
CA ALA A 149 -1.30 3.53 -14.99
C ALA A 149 -0.13 4.08 -14.18
N ILE A 150 -0.39 4.35 -12.90
CA ILE A 150 0.63 4.42 -11.87
C ILE A 150 0.88 3.00 -11.38
N VAL A 151 2.13 2.62 -11.21
CA VAL A 151 2.50 1.27 -10.75
C VAL A 151 3.08 1.34 -9.35
N ILE A 152 2.48 0.59 -8.42
CA ILE A 152 3.00 0.40 -7.05
C ILE A 152 3.64 -0.97 -6.98
N VAL A 153 4.95 -1.01 -6.72
CA VAL A 153 5.72 -2.25 -6.62
C VAL A 153 5.88 -2.64 -5.14
N VAL A 154 5.54 -3.91 -4.83
CA VAL A 154 5.63 -4.48 -3.48
C VAL A 154 6.62 -5.64 -3.43
N THR A 155 6.83 -6.32 -4.54
CA THR A 155 7.67 -7.51 -4.68
C THR A 155 9.13 -7.24 -4.30
N ASN A 156 9.70 -8.09 -3.44
CA ASN A 156 11.09 -7.95 -2.98
C ASN A 156 12.11 -8.67 -3.91
N PRO A 157 13.34 -8.13 -4.02
CA PRO A 157 13.85 -6.90 -3.39
C PRO A 157 13.24 -5.65 -4.03
N MET A 158 12.41 -4.93 -3.27
CA MET A 158 11.43 -3.99 -3.79
C MET A 158 12.04 -2.85 -4.61
N ASP A 159 13.10 -2.21 -4.14
CA ASP A 159 13.75 -1.09 -4.85
C ASP A 159 14.34 -1.53 -6.21
N ALA A 160 14.94 -2.73 -6.25
CA ALA A 160 15.47 -3.30 -7.49
C ALA A 160 14.34 -3.70 -8.45
N MET A 161 13.23 -4.23 -7.93
CA MET A 161 12.05 -4.58 -8.73
C MET A 161 11.33 -3.33 -9.27
N ALA A 162 11.29 -2.23 -8.51
CA ALA A 162 10.78 -0.94 -8.99
C ALA A 162 11.66 -0.40 -10.15
N HIS A 163 12.98 -0.50 -10.00
CA HIS A 163 13.91 -0.13 -11.08
C HIS A 163 13.69 -0.97 -12.34
N LEU A 164 13.59 -2.29 -12.20
CA LEU A 164 13.32 -3.20 -13.31
C LEU A 164 11.97 -2.90 -13.98
N THR A 165 10.91 -2.68 -13.18
CA THR A 165 9.60 -2.33 -13.69
C THR A 165 9.66 -1.08 -14.55
N GLN A 166 10.37 -0.04 -14.12
CA GLN A 166 10.54 1.19 -14.89
C GLN A 166 11.29 0.94 -16.20
N LYS A 167 12.36 0.15 -16.15
CA LYS A 167 13.16 -0.18 -17.35
C LYS A 167 12.35 -0.93 -18.40
N VAL A 168 11.56 -1.92 -17.97
CA VAL A 168 10.78 -2.76 -18.89
C VAL A 168 9.55 -2.01 -19.42
N THR A 169 8.81 -1.32 -18.55
CA THR A 169 7.62 -0.57 -18.99
C THR A 169 7.95 0.68 -19.78
N THR A 170 9.16 1.24 -19.61
CA THR A 170 9.54 2.58 -20.10
C THR A 170 8.62 3.70 -19.64
N PHE A 171 7.85 3.48 -18.59
CA PHE A 171 6.97 4.51 -18.01
C PHE A 171 7.81 5.65 -17.42
N PRO A 172 7.30 6.89 -17.40
CA PRO A 172 7.95 7.98 -16.69
C PRO A 172 8.24 7.61 -15.23
N PHE A 173 9.41 8.00 -14.72
CA PHE A 173 9.86 7.65 -13.37
C PHE A 173 8.84 7.98 -12.27
N HIS A 174 8.13 9.11 -12.42
CA HIS A 174 7.12 9.53 -11.44
C HIS A 174 5.89 8.61 -11.36
N ARG A 175 5.70 7.68 -12.29
CA ARG A 175 4.60 6.71 -12.29
C ARG A 175 4.97 5.34 -11.73
N ILE A 176 6.23 5.09 -11.39
CA ILE A 176 6.66 3.85 -10.76
C ILE A 176 7.08 4.15 -9.32
N ILE A 177 6.42 3.54 -8.36
CA ILE A 177 6.58 3.82 -6.94
C ILE A 177 6.71 2.50 -6.18
N GLY A 178 7.71 2.38 -5.33
CA GLY A 178 7.89 1.22 -4.47
C GLY A 178 7.28 1.43 -3.08
N MET A 179 6.57 0.44 -2.57
CA MET A 179 6.04 0.42 -1.21
C MET A 179 7.12 -0.09 -0.25
N GLY A 180 7.77 0.82 0.48
CA GLY A 180 8.85 0.52 1.43
C GLY A 180 8.73 1.34 2.70
N GLY A 181 9.18 2.58 2.67
CA GLY A 181 9.25 3.48 3.81
C GLY A 181 7.91 3.71 4.53
N VAL A 182 6.78 3.66 3.83
CA VAL A 182 5.44 3.72 4.44
C VAL A 182 5.26 2.59 5.46
N LEU A 183 5.60 1.36 5.07
CA LEU A 183 5.56 0.19 5.95
C LEU A 183 6.58 0.29 7.08
N ASP A 184 7.82 0.69 6.77
CA ASP A 184 8.90 0.75 7.74
C ASP A 184 8.64 1.84 8.80
N SER A 185 8.09 2.98 8.38
CA SER A 185 7.65 4.04 9.29
C SER A 185 6.46 3.60 10.15
N ALA A 186 5.51 2.84 9.60
CA ALA A 186 4.40 2.27 10.37
C ALA A 186 4.90 1.30 11.46
N ARG A 187 5.91 0.47 11.16
CA ARG A 187 6.58 -0.40 12.15
C ARG A 187 7.24 0.41 13.26
N MET A 188 7.99 1.46 12.91
CA MET A 188 8.60 2.33 13.90
C MET A 188 7.56 3.00 14.80
N ARG A 189 6.47 3.51 14.23
CA ARG A 189 5.36 4.12 14.97
C ARG A 189 4.73 3.16 15.96
N ILE A 190 4.41 1.93 15.57
CA ILE A 190 3.80 0.96 16.47
C ILE A 190 4.77 0.51 17.58
N PHE A 191 6.05 0.32 17.30
CA PHE A 191 7.02 -0.07 18.33
C PHE A 191 7.26 1.03 19.36
N ILE A 192 7.26 2.30 18.95
CA ILE A 192 7.28 3.45 19.87
C ILE A 192 5.98 3.47 20.71
N ALA A 193 4.83 3.31 20.08
CA ALA A 193 3.55 3.34 20.78
C ALA A 193 3.44 2.24 21.84
N LEU A 194 3.91 1.02 21.53
CA LEU A 194 3.95 -0.12 22.46
C LEU A 194 4.93 0.14 23.62
N GLU A 195 6.10 0.74 23.37
CA GLU A 195 7.08 1.07 24.41
C GLU A 195 6.55 2.10 25.41
N LEU A 196 5.76 3.07 24.91
CA LEU A 196 5.27 4.18 25.72
C LEU A 196 3.84 3.97 26.25
N GLY A 197 3.10 2.97 25.76
CA GLY A 197 1.69 2.77 26.11
C GLY A 197 0.76 3.89 25.57
N VAL A 198 1.11 4.50 24.43
CA VAL A 198 0.35 5.58 23.80
C VAL A 198 -0.36 5.10 22.51
N SER A 199 -1.29 5.91 22.00
CA SER A 199 -1.91 5.64 20.71
C SER A 199 -0.88 5.77 19.57
N PRO A 200 -0.80 4.81 18.61
CA PRO A 200 0.05 4.95 17.44
C PRO A 200 -0.34 6.14 16.53
N ARG A 201 -1.52 6.73 16.72
CA ARG A 201 -1.94 7.96 16.04
C ARG A 201 -1.17 9.19 16.53
N ASP A 202 -0.70 9.16 17.76
CA ASP A 202 0.07 10.27 18.37
C ASP A 202 1.55 10.22 17.98
N VAL A 203 2.00 9.14 17.32
CA VAL A 203 3.38 8.94 16.91
C VAL A 203 3.55 9.29 15.43
N GLN A 204 4.46 10.22 15.16
CA GLN A 204 5.00 10.49 13.82
C GLN A 204 6.41 9.93 13.73
N ALA A 205 6.70 9.17 12.69
CA ALA A 205 8.04 8.64 12.43
C ALA A 205 8.28 8.52 10.93
N ILE A 206 9.54 8.63 10.54
CA ILE A 206 9.94 8.52 9.15
C ILE A 206 11.17 7.64 9.01
N VAL A 207 11.15 6.79 8.00
CA VAL A 207 12.25 5.88 7.65
C VAL A 207 12.60 6.09 6.19
N LEU A 208 13.87 6.37 5.90
CA LEU A 208 14.39 6.57 4.55
C LEU A 208 15.23 5.38 4.09
N GLY A 209 15.77 5.50 2.86
CA GLY A 209 16.67 4.52 2.27
C GLY A 209 15.98 3.34 1.60
N GLY A 210 16.75 2.36 1.14
CA GLY A 210 16.24 1.13 0.55
C GLY A 210 15.50 0.27 1.56
N HIS A 211 14.45 -0.40 1.09
CA HIS A 211 13.61 -1.27 1.92
C HIS A 211 14.36 -2.56 2.30
N GLY A 212 14.94 -2.61 3.48
CA GLY A 212 15.71 -3.75 3.99
C GLY A 212 16.60 -3.40 5.18
N ASP A 213 17.64 -4.20 5.41
CA ASP A 213 18.52 -4.11 6.60
C ASP A 213 19.23 -2.74 6.72
N LEU A 214 19.41 -2.03 5.60
CA LEU A 214 20.07 -0.72 5.54
C LEU A 214 19.09 0.47 5.48
N MET A 215 17.82 0.27 5.82
CA MET A 215 16.89 1.39 6.00
C MET A 215 17.42 2.39 7.05
N VAL A 216 17.04 3.65 6.93
CA VAL A 216 17.53 4.77 7.75
C VAL A 216 16.37 5.38 8.53
N PRO A 217 16.05 4.85 9.72
CA PRO A 217 15.11 5.50 10.63
C PRO A 217 15.66 6.83 11.13
N LEU A 218 14.80 7.85 11.22
CA LEU A 218 15.20 9.21 11.59
C LEU A 218 14.57 9.63 12.94
N PRO A 219 15.21 9.36 14.09
CA PRO A 219 14.71 9.78 15.41
C PRO A 219 14.53 11.29 15.54
N ARG A 220 15.38 12.10 14.88
CA ARG A 220 15.27 13.56 14.90
C ARG A 220 13.95 14.08 14.32
N PHE A 221 13.34 13.33 13.39
CA PHE A 221 12.06 13.62 12.78
C PHE A 221 10.92 12.78 13.35
N THR A 222 11.16 12.14 14.51
CA THR A 222 10.17 11.31 15.19
C THR A 222 9.59 12.06 16.37
N THR A 223 8.25 12.18 16.42
CA THR A 223 7.56 12.89 17.50
C THR A 223 6.42 12.08 18.08
N ILE A 224 6.11 12.34 19.35
CA ILE A 224 4.98 11.79 20.09
C ILE A 224 4.18 12.96 20.67
N GLY A 225 2.94 13.15 20.19
CA GLY A 225 2.14 14.31 20.59
C GLY A 225 2.84 15.65 20.30
N GLY A 226 3.66 15.70 19.23
CA GLY A 226 4.42 16.89 18.84
C GLY A 226 5.77 17.09 19.57
N LYS A 227 6.11 16.26 20.57
CA LYS A 227 7.42 16.31 21.26
C LYS A 227 8.38 15.33 20.62
N ASN A 228 9.65 15.72 20.47
CA ASN A 228 10.66 14.84 19.89
C ASN A 228 10.88 13.60 20.76
N ILE A 229 11.12 12.44 20.14
CA ILE A 229 11.34 11.18 20.83
C ILE A 229 12.54 11.22 21.79
N ALA A 230 13.59 11.99 21.45
CA ALA A 230 14.80 12.13 22.28
C ALA A 230 14.53 12.88 23.59
N ASP A 231 13.46 13.68 23.68
CA ASP A 231 13.02 14.34 24.90
C ASP A 231 12.20 13.43 25.81
N ILE A 232 11.79 12.25 25.31
CA ILE A 232 10.87 11.34 26.00
C ILE A 232 11.57 10.03 26.38
N LEU A 233 12.40 9.49 25.49
CA LEU A 233 13.07 8.21 25.67
C LEU A 233 14.60 8.37 25.70
N PRO A 234 15.30 7.62 26.56
CA PRO A 234 16.77 7.56 26.53
C PRO A 234 17.28 6.92 25.25
N ALA A 235 18.45 7.33 24.78
CA ALA A 235 19.07 6.87 23.53
C ALA A 235 19.06 5.33 23.39
N SER A 236 19.39 4.60 24.46
CA SER A 236 19.43 3.13 24.45
C SER A 236 18.09 2.47 24.16
N LYS A 237 16.95 3.11 24.49
CA LYS A 237 15.61 2.62 24.12
C LYS A 237 15.29 2.95 22.67
N ILE A 238 15.67 4.13 22.21
CA ILE A 238 15.50 4.53 20.80
C ILE A 238 16.28 3.57 19.89
N GLU A 239 17.52 3.24 20.23
CA GLU A 239 18.34 2.27 19.49
C GLU A 239 17.67 0.87 19.39
N LYS A 240 17.10 0.38 20.49
CA LYS A 240 16.35 -0.89 20.48
C LYS A 240 15.11 -0.85 19.58
N ILE A 241 14.40 0.27 19.57
CA ILE A 241 13.23 0.47 18.69
C ILE A 241 13.68 0.49 17.22
N ILE A 242 14.77 1.19 16.90
CA ILE A 242 15.37 1.24 15.56
C ILE A 242 15.74 -0.18 15.11
N GLU A 243 16.46 -0.92 15.94
CA GLU A 243 16.87 -2.30 15.63
C GLU A 243 15.64 -3.21 15.40
N ARG A 244 14.62 -3.12 16.26
CA ARG A 244 13.37 -3.86 16.08
C ARG A 244 12.63 -3.45 14.80
N THR A 245 12.67 -2.17 14.44
CA THR A 245 12.07 -1.66 13.19
C THR A 245 12.71 -2.32 11.97
N LYS A 246 14.04 -2.37 11.93
CA LYS A 246 14.80 -3.04 10.86
C LYS A 246 14.49 -4.53 10.77
N ASN A 247 14.29 -5.18 11.90
CA ASN A 247 14.01 -6.61 12.00
C ASN A 247 12.51 -6.98 12.00
N GLY A 248 11.59 -6.00 11.91
CA GLY A 248 10.16 -6.23 12.08
C GLY A 248 9.56 -7.24 11.09
N GLY A 249 10.07 -7.31 9.87
CA GLY A 249 9.70 -8.36 8.90
C GLY A 249 10.17 -9.75 9.34
N ALA A 250 11.41 -9.87 9.80
CA ALA A 250 11.99 -11.13 10.27
C ALA A 250 11.32 -11.63 11.56
N GLU A 251 10.95 -10.72 12.48
CA GLU A 251 10.21 -11.04 13.70
C GLU A 251 8.88 -11.73 13.35
N ILE A 252 8.11 -11.19 12.38
CA ILE A 252 6.83 -11.78 11.95
C ILE A 252 7.04 -13.15 11.30
N VAL A 253 8.03 -13.29 10.40
CA VAL A 253 8.38 -14.58 9.78
C VAL A 253 8.77 -15.61 10.85
N GLY A 254 9.55 -15.22 11.85
CA GLY A 254 9.95 -16.08 12.96
C GLY A 254 8.76 -16.59 13.79
N LEU A 255 7.72 -15.75 13.97
CA LEU A 255 6.50 -16.12 14.70
C LEU A 255 5.57 -16.99 13.84
N LEU A 256 5.35 -16.65 12.59
CA LEU A 256 4.45 -17.37 11.68
C LEU A 256 4.99 -18.73 11.24
N LYS A 257 6.31 -18.93 11.25
CA LYS A 257 7.03 -20.12 10.75
C LYS A 257 6.86 -20.34 9.23
N THR A 258 5.73 -19.95 8.65
CA THR A 258 5.44 -20.04 7.22
C THR A 258 4.83 -18.72 6.74
N GLY A 259 5.22 -18.25 5.55
CA GLY A 259 4.74 -16.99 4.99
C GLY A 259 5.50 -15.75 5.51
N SER A 260 4.91 -14.60 5.32
CA SER A 260 5.46 -13.29 5.69
C SER A 260 4.35 -12.34 6.13
N ALA A 261 4.70 -11.14 6.60
CA ALA A 261 3.74 -10.09 6.88
C ALA A 261 2.91 -9.76 5.62
N TYR A 262 1.60 -9.54 5.78
CA TYR A 262 0.73 -9.14 4.67
C TYR A 262 -0.33 -8.10 5.04
N TYR A 263 -0.79 -8.04 6.27
CA TYR A 263 -1.75 -7.01 6.70
C TYR A 263 -1.16 -5.59 6.62
N ALA A 264 -0.01 -5.38 7.24
CA ALA A 264 0.64 -4.07 7.23
C ALA A 264 1.16 -3.67 5.83
N PRO A 265 1.75 -4.57 5.01
CA PRO A 265 2.05 -4.28 3.62
C PRO A 265 0.82 -3.86 2.81
N ALA A 266 -0.30 -4.60 2.91
CA ALA A 266 -1.54 -4.26 2.20
C ALA A 266 -2.10 -2.90 2.66
N ALA A 267 -2.12 -2.62 3.97
CA ALA A 267 -2.53 -1.33 4.51
C ALA A 267 -1.64 -0.18 4.02
N SER A 268 -0.32 -0.42 3.90
CA SER A 268 0.63 0.57 3.36
C SER A 268 0.37 0.89 1.89
N VAL A 269 0.05 -0.12 1.08
CA VAL A 269 -0.36 0.09 -0.32
C VAL A 269 -1.64 0.92 -0.40
N VAL A 270 -2.63 0.60 0.45
CA VAL A 270 -3.90 1.34 0.46
C VAL A 270 -3.72 2.78 0.93
N GLU A 271 -2.84 3.06 1.89
CA GLU A 271 -2.44 4.42 2.27
C GLU A 271 -1.90 5.22 1.08
N MET A 272 -1.02 4.61 0.28
CA MET A 272 -0.51 5.22 -0.96
C MET A 272 -1.63 5.47 -1.98
N ILE A 273 -2.56 4.52 -2.16
CA ILE A 273 -3.71 4.66 -3.06
C ILE A 273 -4.63 5.81 -2.62
N GLU A 274 -4.96 5.89 -1.33
CA GLU A 274 -5.78 6.97 -0.78
C GLU A 274 -5.15 8.35 -1.04
N THR A 275 -3.82 8.45 -0.90
CA THR A 275 -3.07 9.68 -1.19
C THR A 275 -3.04 9.98 -2.68
N ILE A 276 -2.78 8.99 -3.54
CA ILE A 276 -2.79 9.16 -5.01
C ILE A 276 -4.16 9.64 -5.50
N PHE A 277 -5.25 9.13 -4.93
CA PHE A 277 -6.60 9.53 -5.31
C PHE A 277 -7.08 10.83 -4.64
N GLY A 278 -6.27 11.44 -3.78
CA GLY A 278 -6.59 12.71 -3.12
C GLY A 278 -7.56 12.60 -1.95
N PHE A 279 -7.79 11.39 -1.42
CA PHE A 279 -8.55 11.21 -0.17
C PHE A 279 -7.74 11.60 1.06
N LYS A 280 -6.42 11.64 0.92
CA LYS A 280 -5.44 12.10 1.91
C LYS A 280 -4.44 13.03 1.25
N ASN A 281 -3.78 13.83 2.06
CA ASN A 281 -2.72 14.74 1.62
C ASN A 281 -1.49 14.55 2.53
N ASP A 282 -1.09 13.30 2.69
CA ASP A 282 0.02 12.92 3.56
C ASP A 282 1.33 12.90 2.78
N LEU A 283 2.40 13.36 3.42
CA LEU A 283 3.76 13.16 2.95
C LEU A 283 4.17 11.73 3.28
N LEU A 284 4.38 10.91 2.26
CA LEU A 284 4.67 9.49 2.43
C LEU A 284 6.12 9.15 2.06
N PRO A 285 6.83 8.37 2.87
CA PRO A 285 8.14 7.83 2.50
C PRO A 285 7.96 6.64 1.54
N CYS A 286 8.17 6.89 0.26
CA CYS A 286 8.05 5.89 -0.80
C CYS A 286 9.39 5.70 -1.51
N SER A 287 9.63 4.51 -2.06
CA SER A 287 10.76 4.29 -2.95
C SER A 287 10.45 4.86 -4.33
N VAL A 288 11.24 5.84 -4.73
CA VAL A 288 11.12 6.53 -6.01
C VAL A 288 12.49 6.72 -6.65
N TYR A 289 12.51 6.95 -7.95
CA TYR A 289 13.76 7.24 -8.65
C TYR A 289 14.27 8.62 -8.26
N ILE A 290 15.45 8.65 -7.64
CA ILE A 290 16.14 9.88 -7.27
C ILE A 290 17.30 10.18 -8.23
N ASN A 291 17.46 11.46 -8.57
CA ASN A 291 18.45 11.90 -9.55
C ASN A 291 19.15 13.21 -9.14
N GLY A 292 19.55 13.29 -7.90
CA GLY A 292 20.28 14.43 -7.33
C GLY A 292 19.95 14.67 -5.88
N GLU A 293 18.75 14.29 -5.48
CA GLU A 293 18.24 14.43 -4.12
C GLU A 293 19.16 13.68 -3.16
N TYR A 294 19.42 14.28 -1.99
CA TYR A 294 20.37 13.79 -0.98
C TYR A 294 21.81 13.53 -1.51
N GLY A 295 22.14 14.07 -2.70
CA GLY A 295 23.41 13.83 -3.39
C GLY A 295 23.52 12.47 -4.10
N VAL A 296 22.44 11.71 -4.19
CA VAL A 296 22.37 10.38 -4.83
C VAL A 296 21.68 10.48 -6.19
N LYS A 297 22.16 9.71 -7.20
CA LYS A 297 21.60 9.73 -8.57
C LYS A 297 21.37 8.32 -9.09
N GLY A 298 20.33 8.17 -9.88
CA GLY A 298 20.17 6.99 -10.74
C GLY A 298 19.73 5.72 -10.02
N VAL A 299 18.97 5.83 -8.94
CA VAL A 299 18.53 4.69 -8.14
C VAL A 299 17.14 4.93 -7.53
N TYR A 300 16.38 3.86 -7.32
CA TYR A 300 15.19 3.89 -6.50
C TYR A 300 15.59 3.83 -5.02
N SER A 301 15.04 4.72 -4.21
CA SER A 301 15.29 4.74 -2.76
C SER A 301 14.12 5.39 -2.01
N GLY A 302 13.88 4.98 -0.80
CA GLY A 302 12.82 5.51 0.06
C GLY A 302 13.13 6.94 0.50
N VAL A 303 12.29 7.88 0.10
CA VAL A 303 12.36 9.31 0.43
C VAL A 303 10.95 9.86 0.62
N PRO A 304 10.77 10.98 1.38
CA PRO A 304 9.46 11.60 1.52
C PRO A 304 9.01 12.18 0.19
N VAL A 305 7.77 11.87 -0.20
CA VAL A 305 7.20 12.33 -1.48
C VAL A 305 5.79 12.87 -1.31
N GLU A 306 5.46 13.84 -2.14
CA GLU A 306 4.08 14.24 -2.42
C GLU A 306 3.56 13.39 -3.57
N LEU A 307 2.39 12.76 -3.38
CA LEU A 307 1.72 11.93 -4.38
C LEU A 307 0.43 12.60 -4.86
N SER A 308 0.09 12.35 -6.13
CA SER A 308 -1.18 12.75 -6.72
C SER A 308 -1.65 11.73 -7.76
N SER A 309 -2.77 12.01 -8.41
CA SER A 309 -3.29 11.22 -9.54
C SER A 309 -2.35 11.17 -10.77
N ARG A 310 -1.25 11.90 -10.76
CA ARG A 310 -0.19 11.83 -11.77
C ARG A 310 1.00 10.97 -11.33
N GLY A 311 1.02 10.53 -10.08
CA GLY A 311 2.13 9.82 -9.44
C GLY A 311 2.91 10.70 -8.49
N VAL A 312 4.23 10.62 -8.50
CA VAL A 312 5.13 11.44 -7.68
C VAL A 312 5.19 12.86 -8.22
N GLU A 313 4.74 13.81 -7.42
CA GLU A 313 4.80 15.25 -7.77
C GLU A 313 6.13 15.87 -7.35
N LYS A 314 6.61 15.50 -6.16
CA LYS A 314 7.79 16.11 -5.59
C LYS A 314 8.45 15.19 -4.57
N VAL A 315 9.77 15.14 -4.58
CA VAL A 315 10.59 14.62 -3.48
C VAL A 315 10.84 15.77 -2.50
N ILE A 316 10.63 15.52 -1.22
CA ILE A 316 10.90 16.47 -0.14
C ILE A 316 12.20 16.08 0.53
N GLU A 317 13.23 16.92 0.40
CA GLU A 317 14.50 16.69 1.07
C GLU A 317 14.43 17.18 2.51
N LEU A 318 14.72 16.26 3.45
CA LEU A 318 14.92 16.59 4.86
C LEU A 318 16.38 16.99 5.08
N GLU A 319 16.63 17.90 6.00
CA GLU A 319 17.99 18.28 6.39
C GLU A 319 18.60 17.17 7.26
N LEU A 320 19.40 16.30 6.64
CA LEU A 320 20.09 15.20 7.29
C LEU A 320 21.38 15.67 7.94
N THR A 321 21.75 15.06 9.07
CA THR A 321 23.11 15.15 9.60
C THR A 321 24.08 14.41 8.67
N GLU A 322 25.39 14.64 8.83
CA GLU A 322 26.38 13.95 8.01
C GLU A 322 26.30 12.42 8.18
N ASP A 323 26.10 11.93 9.40
CA ASP A 323 25.95 10.49 9.67
C ASP A 323 24.68 9.91 9.02
N GLU A 324 23.54 10.60 9.12
CA GLU A 324 22.29 10.20 8.47
C GLU A 324 22.45 10.18 6.95
N LYS A 325 23.14 11.17 6.37
CA LYS A 325 23.41 11.26 4.95
C LYS A 325 24.33 10.13 4.47
N GLN A 326 25.39 9.82 5.22
CA GLN A 326 26.28 8.70 4.91
C GLN A 326 25.54 7.35 5.00
N ALA A 327 24.66 7.18 6.00
CA ALA A 327 23.80 6.01 6.11
C ALA A 327 22.85 5.89 4.90
N PHE A 328 22.27 6.99 4.46
CA PHE A 328 21.39 7.03 3.29
C PHE A 328 22.14 6.68 1.99
N ILE A 329 23.33 7.28 1.77
CA ILE A 329 24.18 6.97 0.62
C ILE A 329 24.54 5.49 0.60
N LYS A 330 24.97 4.93 1.74
CA LYS A 330 25.28 3.50 1.86
C LYS A 330 24.08 2.62 1.54
N SER A 331 22.89 3.02 1.97
CA SER A 331 21.63 2.31 1.66
C SER A 331 21.33 2.33 0.17
N ALA A 332 21.46 3.48 -0.48
CA ALA A 332 21.26 3.63 -1.92
C ALA A 332 22.29 2.85 -2.75
N GLU A 333 23.56 2.81 -2.33
CA GLU A 333 24.59 1.99 -2.98
C GLU A 333 24.25 0.49 -2.93
N ALA A 334 23.72 0.00 -1.80
CA ALA A 334 23.31 -1.40 -1.70
C ALA A 334 22.19 -1.74 -2.70
N VAL A 335 21.25 -0.83 -2.93
CA VAL A 335 20.23 -1.00 -3.97
C VAL A 335 20.87 -1.00 -5.36
N ARG A 336 21.82 -0.09 -5.63
CA ARG A 336 22.54 -0.02 -6.90
C ARG A 336 23.28 -1.32 -7.21
N GLU A 337 23.91 -1.94 -6.21
CA GLU A 337 24.57 -3.23 -6.35
C GLU A 337 23.56 -4.36 -6.71
N LEU A 338 22.35 -4.34 -6.15
CA LEU A 338 21.30 -5.28 -6.55
C LEU A 338 20.85 -5.04 -8.01
N VAL A 339 20.70 -3.79 -8.41
CA VAL A 339 20.30 -3.43 -9.79
C VAL A 339 21.38 -3.84 -10.81
N LYS A 340 22.67 -3.71 -10.48
CA LYS A 340 23.77 -4.17 -11.35
C LYS A 340 23.75 -5.68 -11.61
N LYS A 341 23.21 -6.47 -10.69
CA LYS A 341 23.07 -7.92 -10.85
C LYS A 341 21.87 -8.33 -11.72
N LEU A 342 20.94 -7.39 -11.97
CA LEU A 342 19.87 -7.63 -12.91
C LEU A 342 20.43 -7.53 -14.32
N GLU A 343 20.26 -8.58 -15.11
CA GLU A 343 20.58 -8.58 -16.54
C GLU A 343 19.49 -7.80 -17.30
N ILE A 344 19.62 -6.45 -17.31
CA ILE A 344 18.63 -5.53 -17.91
C ILE A 344 19.23 -4.87 -19.14
#